data_3444a6a140d18fe689636a04c805a1f1
#
_entry.id   3444a6a140d18fe689636a04c805a1f1
#
_cell.length_a   1.000
_cell.length_b   1.000
_cell.length_c   1.000
_cell.angle_alpha   90.00
_cell.angle_beta   90.00
_cell.angle_gamma   90.00
#
_symmetry.space_group_name_H-M   'P 1'
#
loop_
_entity.id
_entity.type
_entity.pdbx_description
1 polymer ?
#
loop_
_entity_poly.entity_id
_entity_poly.type
_entity_poly.pdbx_seq_one_letter_code
_entity_poly.pdbx_strand_id
1 'polypeptide(L)'
;MDMEQNYLDPERTMKYAVFSIRNSLENGISYRRSFIVLKNGYGMIVRFTRLEDYAGIYSWRTYKPLQADPEPKLYFICGMLNYMLVENGKRFGIRHVFDITKPMLEEYFNSYAMAEKPDGGYHKESTVEKCISVVTQFMANLSRKFGGYVKVTRDELYVEKTIRLHTGKLEIRHIPNFQATGVFEESDGPFRDMPAKVMEILIPMAIKYAPDIAFGIALQAFAGLRAGEVCNVRQECSHYGAGIRFVEIGGTVRRIEIDVSREYKLRSDDTEIGSIKKHRKQGVYPDFIKIFLEMYERHKKYLKTVDYEEEFAPMFVNSNGLAMSYETYRRKFKALINDHLRPRLVESTDPEFRIYGQMLYENDLGTHALRHWFTVQLVLRKEDMAGLKFWRGDKSPESAFQYLQNKGDLVRELEITADRLVTALLEIGGEMYGL
;
A
#
# COMPACT_ATOMS: atom_id res chain seq x y z
N MET A 1 10.60 -10.11 52.15
CA MET A 1 9.57 -9.40 51.41
C MET A 1 9.59 -9.98 50.00
N ASP A 2 8.87 -11.11 49.88
CA ASP A 2 8.87 -11.94 48.66
C ASP A 2 8.08 -11.22 47.58
N MET A 3 8.76 -10.85 46.49
CA MET A 3 8.08 -10.50 45.26
C MET A 3 7.56 -11.81 44.62
N GLU A 4 6.30 -12.14 44.93
CA GLU A 4 5.58 -13.14 44.14
C GLU A 4 5.55 -12.65 42.68
N GLN A 5 6.45 -13.19 41.84
CA GLN A 5 6.28 -13.18 40.43
C GLN A 5 5.01 -13.99 40.12
N ASN A 6 3.90 -13.31 39.93
CA ASN A 6 2.69 -13.88 39.35
C ASN A 6 3.03 -14.37 37.93
N TYR A 7 3.50 -15.61 37.83
CA TYR A 7 3.50 -16.34 36.57
C TYR A 7 2.03 -16.55 36.21
N LEU A 8 1.51 -15.66 35.39
CA LEU A 8 0.19 -15.85 34.75
C LEU A 8 0.28 -17.14 33.95
N ASP A 9 -0.51 -18.15 34.35
CA ASP A 9 -0.66 -19.40 33.65
C ASP A 9 -0.97 -19.12 32.15
N PRO A 10 -0.09 -19.48 31.21
CA PRO A 10 -0.27 -19.18 29.79
C PRO A 10 -1.58 -19.77 29.22
N GLU A 11 -2.11 -20.85 29.79
CA GLU A 11 -3.41 -21.39 29.37
C GLU A 11 -4.58 -20.46 29.72
N ARG A 12 -4.44 -19.67 30.77
CA ARG A 12 -5.47 -18.72 31.24
C ARG A 12 -5.33 -17.32 30.66
N THR A 13 -4.18 -17.00 30.07
CA THR A 13 -3.96 -15.70 29.43
C THR A 13 -4.59 -15.71 28.06
N MET A 14 -5.64 -14.92 27.87
CA MET A 14 -6.36 -14.83 26.59
C MET A 14 -6.08 -13.49 25.91
N LYS A 15 -6.01 -13.50 24.57
CA LYS A 15 -5.83 -12.29 23.76
C LYS A 15 -6.65 -12.37 22.48
N TYR A 16 -7.35 -11.29 22.15
CA TYR A 16 -7.94 -11.12 20.81
C TYR A 16 -6.85 -10.82 19.80
N ALA A 17 -6.88 -11.53 18.68
CA ALA A 17 -5.89 -11.40 17.62
C ALA A 17 -6.54 -11.55 16.25
N VAL A 18 -5.91 -10.99 15.22
CA VAL A 18 -6.29 -11.22 13.83
C VAL A 18 -5.66 -12.53 13.35
N PHE A 19 -6.44 -13.35 12.70
CA PHE A 19 -6.00 -14.56 12.01
C PHE A 19 -6.50 -14.51 10.57
N SER A 20 -5.59 -14.62 9.62
CA SER A 20 -5.91 -14.57 8.20
C SER A 20 -5.61 -15.88 7.51
N ILE A 21 -6.53 -16.30 6.66
CA ILE A 21 -6.41 -17.45 5.78
C ILE A 21 -6.36 -16.93 4.35
N ARG A 22 -5.41 -17.45 3.57
CA ARG A 22 -5.37 -17.28 2.14
C ARG A 22 -5.69 -18.60 1.47
N ASN A 23 -6.57 -18.57 0.52
CA ASN A 23 -6.93 -19.72 -0.31
C ASN A 23 -6.87 -19.34 -1.78
N SER A 24 -6.64 -20.31 -2.63
CA SER A 24 -6.73 -20.15 -4.08
C SER A 24 -7.85 -21.03 -4.62
N LEU A 25 -8.67 -20.48 -5.51
CA LEU A 25 -9.68 -21.23 -6.23
C LEU A 25 -9.00 -22.07 -7.33
N GLU A 26 -9.71 -23.06 -7.87
CA GLU A 26 -9.22 -23.92 -8.98
C GLU A 26 -8.74 -23.12 -10.19
N ASN A 27 -9.34 -21.96 -10.45
CA ASN A 27 -8.93 -21.04 -11.52
C ASN A 27 -7.71 -20.15 -11.14
N GLY A 28 -7.02 -20.46 -10.05
CA GLY A 28 -5.82 -19.73 -9.57
C GLY A 28 -6.09 -18.40 -8.88
N ILE A 29 -7.34 -17.94 -8.80
CA ILE A 29 -7.66 -16.69 -8.12
C ILE A 29 -7.45 -16.84 -6.62
N SER A 30 -6.58 -16.03 -6.04
CA SER A 30 -6.36 -15.98 -4.60
C SER A 30 -7.38 -15.09 -3.91
N TYR A 31 -7.82 -15.52 -2.75
CA TYR A 31 -8.62 -14.71 -1.84
C TYR A 31 -8.13 -14.87 -0.40
N ARG A 32 -8.35 -13.84 0.39
CA ARG A 32 -7.97 -13.79 1.80
C ARG A 32 -9.21 -13.53 2.65
N ARG A 33 -9.29 -14.20 3.78
CA ARG A 33 -10.28 -13.91 4.79
C ARG A 33 -9.60 -13.76 6.15
N SER A 34 -9.90 -12.68 6.84
CA SER A 34 -9.36 -12.39 8.16
C SER A 34 -10.46 -12.51 9.20
N PHE A 35 -10.10 -13.07 10.34
CA PHE A 35 -10.99 -13.38 11.47
C PHE A 35 -10.47 -12.70 12.73
N ILE A 36 -11.37 -12.37 13.64
CA ILE A 36 -11.02 -12.05 15.01
C ILE A 36 -11.09 -13.32 15.83
N VAL A 37 -9.97 -13.76 16.33
CA VAL A 37 -9.85 -15.00 17.13
C VAL A 37 -9.40 -14.69 18.55
N LEU A 38 -9.74 -15.59 19.47
CA LEU A 38 -9.20 -15.59 20.82
C LEU A 38 -8.05 -16.60 20.86
N LYS A 39 -6.86 -16.16 21.27
CA LYS A 39 -5.67 -16.98 21.43
C LYS A 39 -5.30 -17.10 22.90
N ASN A 40 -4.75 -18.25 23.31
CA ASN A 40 -4.15 -18.41 24.63
C ASN A 40 -2.70 -17.86 24.64
N GLY A 41 -2.03 -17.88 25.79
CA GLY A 41 -0.67 -17.42 25.98
C GLY A 41 0.39 -18.19 25.16
N TYR A 42 0.07 -19.40 24.69
CA TYR A 42 0.90 -20.15 23.75
C TYR A 42 0.66 -19.76 22.27
N GLY A 43 -0.23 -18.80 22.00
CA GLY A 43 -0.56 -18.36 20.64
C GLY A 43 -1.53 -19.29 19.89
N MET A 44 -2.04 -20.34 20.52
CA MET A 44 -3.01 -21.26 19.92
C MET A 44 -4.40 -20.62 19.88
N ILE A 45 -5.13 -20.84 18.78
CA ILE A 45 -6.51 -20.37 18.60
C ILE A 45 -7.44 -21.21 19.47
N VAL A 46 -8.06 -20.57 20.45
CA VAL A 46 -9.06 -21.19 21.32
C VAL A 46 -10.46 -21.04 20.74
N ARG A 47 -10.74 -19.91 20.09
CA ARG A 47 -12.08 -19.61 19.57
C ARG A 47 -12.05 -18.63 18.40
N PHE A 48 -12.89 -18.91 17.38
CA PHE A 48 -13.31 -17.94 16.36
C PHE A 48 -14.51 -17.15 16.88
N THR A 49 -14.42 -15.82 16.91
CA THR A 49 -15.41 -14.97 17.59
C THR A 49 -16.56 -14.54 16.70
N ARG A 50 -16.36 -14.49 15.39
CA ARG A 50 -17.24 -13.88 14.38
C ARG A 50 -17.48 -12.38 14.57
N LEU A 51 -16.67 -11.70 15.37
CA LEU A 51 -16.78 -10.27 15.57
C LEU A 51 -16.39 -9.47 14.32
N GLU A 52 -15.57 -10.05 13.45
CA GLU A 52 -15.22 -9.48 12.15
C GLU A 52 -16.43 -9.18 11.26
N ASP A 53 -17.52 -9.90 11.42
CA ASP A 53 -18.76 -9.68 10.66
C ASP A 53 -19.36 -8.28 10.92
N TYR A 54 -19.04 -7.67 12.07
CA TYR A 54 -19.50 -6.33 12.46
C TYR A 54 -18.49 -5.22 12.15
N ALA A 55 -17.31 -5.57 11.66
CA ALA A 55 -16.29 -4.58 11.28
C ALA A 55 -16.65 -3.79 10.00
N GLY A 56 -17.72 -4.15 9.30
CA GLY A 56 -18.13 -3.50 8.06
C GLY A 56 -17.23 -3.81 6.85
N ILE A 57 -16.34 -4.81 6.97
CA ILE A 57 -15.34 -5.18 5.99
C ILE A 57 -15.88 -6.22 5.01
N TYR A 58 -16.64 -7.20 5.53
CA TYR A 58 -17.19 -8.28 4.73
C TYR A 58 -18.68 -8.08 4.48
N SER A 59 -19.09 -8.28 3.22
CA SER A 59 -20.47 -8.61 2.94
C SER A 59 -20.63 -10.11 3.16
N TRP A 60 -21.51 -10.51 4.04
CA TRP A 60 -21.81 -11.91 4.33
C TRP A 60 -22.35 -12.71 3.10
N ARG A 61 -22.66 -12.01 2.00
CA ARG A 61 -23.21 -12.60 0.77
C ARG A 61 -22.18 -12.81 -0.34
N THR A 62 -21.01 -12.23 -0.27
CA THR A 62 -20.04 -12.32 -1.37
C THR A 62 -18.63 -12.46 -0.84
N TYR A 63 -17.96 -13.55 -1.22
CA TYR A 63 -16.51 -13.62 -1.18
C TYR A 63 -15.97 -12.55 -2.14
N LYS A 64 -15.44 -11.48 -1.61
CA LYS A 64 -14.67 -10.54 -2.43
C LYS A 64 -13.25 -11.06 -2.50
N PRO A 65 -12.69 -11.22 -3.71
CA PRO A 65 -11.25 -11.36 -3.85
C PRO A 65 -10.56 -10.18 -3.14
N LEU A 66 -9.34 -10.36 -2.70
CA LEU A 66 -8.54 -9.37 -1.99
C LEU A 66 -8.63 -7.99 -2.65
N GLN A 67 -9.46 -7.10 -2.15
CA GLN A 67 -9.64 -5.73 -2.65
C GLN A 67 -8.99 -4.72 -1.74
N ALA A 68 -8.22 -4.87 -0.92
CA ALA A 68 -7.52 -4.11 0.09
C ALA A 68 -7.46 -4.97 1.35
N ASP A 69 -6.34 -4.97 1.98
CA ASP A 69 -6.14 -5.70 3.21
C ASP A 69 -7.11 -5.19 4.30
N PRO A 70 -8.08 -5.99 4.75
CA PRO A 70 -8.97 -5.59 5.83
C PRO A 70 -8.30 -5.66 7.20
N GLU A 71 -7.14 -6.32 7.30
CA GLU A 71 -6.44 -6.56 8.55
C GLU A 71 -6.19 -5.30 9.38
N PRO A 72 -5.72 -4.17 8.82
CA PRO A 72 -5.49 -2.97 9.62
C PRO A 72 -6.69 -2.52 10.42
N LYS A 73 -7.91 -2.74 9.89
CA LYS A 73 -9.14 -2.43 10.62
C LYS A 73 -9.41 -3.41 11.75
N LEU A 74 -9.16 -4.69 11.51
CA LEU A 74 -9.36 -5.72 12.55
C LEU A 74 -8.37 -5.56 13.69
N TYR A 75 -7.15 -5.09 13.43
CA TYR A 75 -6.18 -4.79 14.51
C TYR A 75 -6.67 -3.70 15.46
N PHE A 76 -7.32 -2.65 14.96
CA PHE A 76 -7.92 -1.62 15.83
C PHE A 76 -9.02 -2.21 16.72
N ILE A 77 -9.87 -3.07 16.16
CA ILE A 77 -10.92 -3.74 16.92
C ILE A 77 -10.33 -4.69 17.97
N CYS A 78 -9.34 -5.52 17.60
CA CYS A 78 -8.64 -6.40 18.55
C CYS A 78 -7.95 -5.59 19.65
N GLY A 79 -7.32 -4.46 19.35
CA GLY A 79 -6.74 -3.56 20.35
C GLY A 79 -7.78 -3.09 21.36
N MET A 80 -8.92 -2.61 20.88
CA MET A 80 -10.03 -2.18 21.75
C MET A 80 -10.57 -3.34 22.59
N LEU A 81 -10.79 -4.53 21.99
CA LEU A 81 -11.30 -5.70 22.74
C LEU A 81 -10.31 -6.16 23.83
N ASN A 82 -9.01 -6.15 23.54
CA ASN A 82 -7.98 -6.48 24.53
C ASN A 82 -7.98 -5.46 25.67
N TYR A 83 -7.94 -4.17 25.36
CA TYR A 83 -7.99 -3.11 26.34
C TYR A 83 -9.22 -3.22 27.25
N MET A 84 -10.40 -3.39 26.65
CA MET A 84 -11.67 -3.41 27.40
C MET A 84 -11.88 -4.69 28.19
N LEU A 85 -11.72 -5.85 27.56
CA LEU A 85 -12.18 -7.12 28.11
C LEU A 85 -11.07 -7.92 28.80
N VAL A 86 -9.82 -7.79 28.30
CA VAL A 86 -8.70 -8.56 28.83
C VAL A 86 -7.94 -7.78 29.89
N GLU A 87 -7.52 -6.57 29.58
CA GLU A 87 -6.65 -5.77 30.46
C GLU A 87 -7.43 -5.05 31.56
N ASN A 88 -8.56 -4.43 31.19
CA ASN A 88 -9.35 -3.57 32.10
C ASN A 88 -10.75 -4.12 32.42
N GLY A 89 -11.09 -5.34 31.99
CA GLY A 89 -12.44 -5.88 32.18
C GLY A 89 -12.87 -5.93 33.63
N LYS A 90 -11.96 -6.29 34.55
CA LYS A 90 -12.22 -6.26 36.01
C LYS A 90 -12.42 -4.84 36.52
N ARG A 91 -11.60 -3.89 36.07
CA ARG A 91 -11.68 -2.48 36.49
C ARG A 91 -12.99 -1.84 36.03
N PHE A 92 -13.43 -2.12 34.83
CA PHE A 92 -14.69 -1.62 34.26
C PHE A 92 -15.91 -2.43 34.71
N GLY A 93 -15.72 -3.59 35.34
CA GLY A 93 -16.82 -4.47 35.74
C GLY A 93 -17.57 -5.08 34.55
N ILE A 94 -16.90 -5.22 33.38
CA ILE A 94 -17.51 -5.74 32.16
C ILE A 94 -16.95 -7.12 31.79
N ARG A 95 -17.79 -7.92 31.15
CA ARG A 95 -17.43 -9.27 30.67
C ARG A 95 -17.71 -9.48 29.17
N HIS A 96 -18.50 -8.60 28.57
CA HIS A 96 -18.95 -8.73 27.21
C HIS A 96 -18.79 -7.41 26.43
N VAL A 97 -18.59 -7.51 25.13
CA VAL A 97 -18.48 -6.33 24.24
C VAL A 97 -19.73 -5.45 24.27
N PHE A 98 -20.89 -6.00 24.64
CA PHE A 98 -22.15 -5.26 24.78
C PHE A 98 -22.18 -4.35 26.02
N ASP A 99 -21.33 -4.63 27.01
CA ASP A 99 -21.26 -3.83 28.23
C ASP A 99 -20.48 -2.51 28.06
N ILE A 100 -19.79 -2.34 26.93
CA ILE A 100 -18.97 -1.18 26.64
C ILE A 100 -19.84 0.06 26.50
N THR A 101 -19.46 1.12 27.22
CA THR A 101 -20.14 2.42 27.22
C THR A 101 -19.30 3.49 26.50
N LYS A 102 -19.91 4.63 26.20
CA LYS A 102 -19.22 5.76 25.58
C LYS A 102 -18.00 6.24 26.38
N PRO A 103 -18.09 6.50 27.73
CA PRO A 103 -16.92 6.92 28.51
C PRO A 103 -15.74 5.93 28.45
N MET A 104 -16.02 4.62 28.41
CA MET A 104 -14.96 3.62 28.26
C MET A 104 -14.26 3.74 26.91
N LEU A 105 -15.01 3.99 25.83
CA LEU A 105 -14.43 4.22 24.50
C LEU A 105 -13.57 5.50 24.46
N GLU A 106 -14.02 6.57 25.12
CA GLU A 106 -13.25 7.82 25.25
C GLU A 106 -11.91 7.57 25.97
N GLU A 107 -11.95 6.80 27.06
CA GLU A 107 -10.74 6.41 27.78
C GLU A 107 -9.79 5.56 26.91
N TYR A 108 -10.34 4.59 26.17
CA TYR A 108 -9.54 3.79 25.24
C TYR A 108 -8.87 4.65 24.16
N PHE A 109 -9.60 5.56 23.52
CA PHE A 109 -9.03 6.41 22.48
C PHE A 109 -7.93 7.32 22.99
N ASN A 110 -8.08 7.85 24.21
CA ASN A 110 -7.03 8.63 24.87
C ASN A 110 -5.81 7.75 25.20
N SER A 111 -6.03 6.54 25.75
CA SER A 111 -4.97 5.58 26.01
C SER A 111 -4.23 5.19 24.74
N TYR A 112 -4.95 4.93 23.66
CA TYR A 112 -4.35 4.58 22.36
C TYR A 112 -3.54 5.76 21.78
N ALA A 113 -4.05 6.99 21.89
CA ALA A 113 -3.36 8.19 21.41
C ALA A 113 -2.07 8.49 22.17
N MET A 114 -2.01 8.12 23.46
CA MET A 114 -0.84 8.32 24.33
C MET A 114 0.11 7.12 24.34
N ALA A 115 -0.26 6.00 23.72
CA ALA A 115 0.57 4.80 23.73
C ALA A 115 1.81 4.97 22.86
N GLU A 116 2.97 4.70 23.45
CA GLU A 116 4.23 4.63 22.73
C GLU A 116 4.28 3.35 21.87
N LYS A 117 4.78 3.48 20.65
CA LYS A 117 4.95 2.35 19.73
C LYS A 117 6.16 1.50 20.14
N PRO A 118 6.19 0.19 19.81
CA PRO A 118 7.33 -0.69 20.10
C PRO A 118 8.66 -0.23 19.46
N ASP A 119 8.59 0.53 18.37
CA ASP A 119 9.73 1.12 17.67
C ASP A 119 10.09 2.53 18.15
N GLY A 120 9.46 2.99 19.24
CA GLY A 120 9.54 4.34 19.78
C GLY A 120 8.58 5.32 19.11
N GLY A 121 8.39 6.48 19.75
CA GLY A 121 7.49 7.52 19.28
C GLY A 121 6.00 7.21 19.47
N TYR A 122 5.13 8.10 18.99
CA TYR A 122 3.69 8.07 19.22
C TYR A 122 2.91 7.80 17.93
N HIS A 123 1.62 7.55 18.06
CA HIS A 123 0.75 7.40 16.91
C HIS A 123 0.51 8.74 16.20
N LYS A 124 0.51 8.72 14.86
CA LYS A 124 0.12 9.88 14.06
C LYS A 124 -1.36 10.18 14.26
N GLU A 125 -1.74 11.44 14.29
CA GLU A 125 -3.14 11.88 14.42
C GLU A 125 -4.06 11.12 13.45
N SER A 126 -3.68 11.03 12.17
CA SER A 126 -4.45 10.29 11.15
C SER A 126 -4.61 8.79 11.43
N THR A 127 -3.75 8.19 12.25
CA THR A 127 -3.86 6.78 12.68
C THR A 127 -4.86 6.67 13.83
N VAL A 128 -4.82 7.62 14.77
CA VAL A 128 -5.79 7.70 15.87
C VAL A 128 -7.20 7.96 15.34
N GLU A 129 -7.37 8.89 14.39
CA GLU A 129 -8.64 9.14 13.71
C GLU A 129 -9.19 7.89 13.01
N LYS A 130 -8.32 7.11 12.36
CA LYS A 130 -8.70 5.82 11.77
C LYS A 130 -9.15 4.82 12.82
N CYS A 131 -8.44 4.73 13.95
CA CYS A 131 -8.82 3.88 15.08
C CYS A 131 -10.23 4.26 15.58
N ILE A 132 -10.45 5.54 15.87
CA ILE A 132 -11.75 6.08 16.28
C ILE A 132 -12.84 5.70 15.26
N SER A 133 -12.62 5.98 13.99
CA SER A 133 -13.58 5.70 12.93
C SER A 133 -13.95 4.22 12.81
N VAL A 134 -12.95 3.33 12.88
CA VAL A 134 -13.15 1.87 12.74
C VAL A 134 -13.86 1.30 13.97
N VAL A 135 -13.43 1.65 15.16
CA VAL A 135 -14.04 1.15 16.41
C VAL A 135 -15.48 1.68 16.57
N THR A 136 -15.70 2.97 16.29
CA THR A 136 -17.05 3.55 16.30
C THR A 136 -17.99 2.84 15.31
N GLN A 137 -17.52 2.57 14.08
CA GLN A 137 -18.32 1.83 13.10
C GLN A 137 -18.63 0.40 13.55
N PHE A 138 -17.67 -0.28 14.18
CA PHE A 138 -17.85 -1.61 14.75
C PHE A 138 -18.93 -1.61 15.84
N MET A 139 -18.83 -0.71 16.82
CA MET A 139 -19.81 -0.58 17.90
C MET A 139 -21.21 -0.20 17.38
N ALA A 140 -21.29 0.70 16.37
CA ALA A 140 -22.55 1.07 15.74
C ALA A 140 -23.21 -0.10 15.01
N ASN A 141 -22.41 -0.97 14.37
CA ASN A 141 -22.92 -2.18 13.71
C ASN A 141 -23.44 -3.20 14.74
N LEU A 142 -22.76 -3.34 15.87
CA LEU A 142 -23.24 -4.16 17.00
C LEU A 142 -24.54 -3.59 17.59
N SER A 143 -24.59 -2.30 17.86
CA SER A 143 -25.79 -1.61 18.39
C SER A 143 -26.98 -1.75 17.42
N ARG A 144 -26.75 -1.60 16.11
CA ARG A 144 -27.80 -1.80 15.11
C ARG A 144 -28.34 -3.23 15.10
N LYS A 145 -27.48 -4.24 15.31
CA LYS A 145 -27.88 -5.65 15.27
C LYS A 145 -28.50 -6.12 16.58
N PHE A 146 -28.00 -5.62 17.72
CA PHE A 146 -28.30 -6.11 19.06
C PHE A 146 -28.79 -5.00 19.99
N GLY A 147 -29.46 -3.97 19.47
CA GLY A 147 -29.80 -2.71 20.13
C GLY A 147 -30.24 -2.80 21.58
N GLY A 148 -31.08 -3.78 21.95
CA GLY A 148 -31.55 -3.96 23.32
C GLY A 148 -30.49 -4.50 24.31
N TYR A 149 -29.36 -4.98 23.82
CA TYR A 149 -28.31 -5.58 24.64
C TYR A 149 -27.04 -4.73 24.71
N VAL A 150 -26.79 -3.91 23.69
CA VAL A 150 -25.59 -3.05 23.62
C VAL A 150 -25.85 -1.76 24.35
N LYS A 151 -25.02 -1.45 25.36
CA LYS A 151 -25.20 -0.27 26.21
C LYS A 151 -25.02 1.04 25.47
N VAL A 152 -24.04 1.11 24.57
CA VAL A 152 -23.78 2.32 23.78
C VAL A 152 -24.74 2.41 22.60
N THR A 153 -25.39 3.55 22.46
CA THR A 153 -26.35 3.81 21.37
C THR A 153 -25.68 4.46 20.16
N ARG A 154 -26.36 4.41 19.00
CA ARG A 154 -25.84 5.06 17.78
C ARG A 154 -25.72 6.58 17.93
N ASP A 155 -26.66 7.19 18.64
CA ASP A 155 -26.72 8.65 18.81
C ASP A 155 -25.60 9.15 19.76
N GLU A 156 -25.13 8.28 20.68
CA GLU A 156 -23.94 8.56 21.47
C GLU A 156 -22.64 8.44 20.66
N LEU A 157 -22.63 7.56 19.65
CA LEU A 157 -21.46 7.25 18.83
C LEU A 157 -21.21 8.26 17.72
N TYR A 158 -22.25 8.93 17.21
CA TYR A 158 -22.15 9.85 16.06
C TYR A 158 -22.81 11.19 16.35
N VAL A 159 -22.25 12.22 15.73
CA VAL A 159 -22.87 13.55 15.61
C VAL A 159 -23.06 13.89 14.14
N GLU A 160 -24.13 14.63 13.86
CA GLU A 160 -24.37 15.18 12.53
C GLU A 160 -23.54 16.44 12.31
N LYS A 161 -22.79 16.49 11.21
CA LYS A 161 -22.04 17.65 10.78
C LYS A 161 -22.37 17.98 9.35
N THR A 162 -22.75 19.22 9.09
CA THR A 162 -22.93 19.73 7.73
C THR A 162 -21.56 20.07 7.15
N ILE A 163 -21.19 19.41 6.06
CA ILE A 163 -19.92 19.61 5.35
C ILE A 163 -20.22 20.21 3.99
N ARG A 164 -19.50 21.27 3.63
CA ARG A 164 -19.54 21.85 2.29
C ARG A 164 -18.55 21.10 1.39
N LEU A 165 -19.08 20.46 0.35
CA LEU A 165 -18.26 19.79 -0.66
C LEU A 165 -17.54 20.80 -1.55
N HIS A 166 -16.48 20.38 -2.25
CA HIS A 166 -15.78 21.21 -3.25
C HIS A 166 -16.70 21.72 -4.37
N THR A 167 -17.81 21.01 -4.61
CA THR A 167 -18.86 21.42 -5.56
C THR A 167 -19.77 22.53 -5.02
N GLY A 168 -19.56 23.01 -3.79
CA GLY A 168 -20.42 23.95 -3.10
C GLY A 168 -21.67 23.34 -2.46
N LYS A 169 -21.99 22.06 -2.73
CA LYS A 169 -23.14 21.34 -2.15
C LYS A 169 -22.92 21.08 -0.67
N LEU A 170 -23.94 21.32 0.14
CA LEU A 170 -23.96 20.94 1.55
C LEU A 170 -24.39 19.48 1.68
N GLU A 171 -23.62 18.71 2.47
CA GLU A 171 -23.90 17.32 2.79
C GLU A 171 -23.89 17.12 4.31
N ILE A 172 -24.91 16.46 4.84
CA ILE A 172 -24.94 16.08 6.25
C ILE A 172 -24.21 14.75 6.37
N ARG A 173 -23.16 14.73 7.18
CA ARG A 173 -22.40 13.51 7.50
C ARG A 173 -22.47 13.18 8.97
N HIS A 174 -22.65 11.90 9.25
CA HIS A 174 -22.48 11.37 10.60
C HIS A 174 -20.99 11.12 10.84
N ILE A 175 -20.39 11.87 11.74
CA ILE A 175 -19.00 11.73 12.15
C ILE A 175 -18.91 11.14 13.56
N PRO A 176 -17.84 10.36 13.88
CA PRO A 176 -17.64 9.86 15.24
C PRO A 176 -17.69 10.99 16.29
N ASN A 177 -18.43 10.76 17.38
CA ASN A 177 -18.59 11.71 18.48
C ASN A 177 -17.50 11.48 19.54
N PHE A 178 -16.24 11.45 19.12
CA PHE A 178 -15.09 11.24 19.98
C PHE A 178 -13.97 12.21 19.62
N GLN A 179 -13.25 12.66 20.63
CA GLN A 179 -12.00 13.39 20.50
C GLN A 179 -10.96 12.68 21.35
N ALA A 180 -9.77 12.44 20.80
CA ALA A 180 -8.67 11.87 21.56
C ALA A 180 -7.67 12.98 21.89
N THR A 181 -7.27 13.03 23.16
CA THR A 181 -6.18 13.87 23.62
C THR A 181 -4.91 13.02 23.68
N GLY A 182 -3.85 13.46 23.00
CA GLY A 182 -2.59 12.70 22.95
C GLY A 182 -1.44 13.56 22.45
N VAL A 183 -0.25 12.97 22.50
CA VAL A 183 0.94 13.51 21.83
C VAL A 183 1.01 12.85 20.46
N PHE A 184 0.85 13.65 19.41
CA PHE A 184 0.89 13.14 18.03
C PHE A 184 2.24 13.44 17.42
N GLU A 185 2.78 12.46 16.68
CA GLU A 185 3.91 12.76 15.80
C GLU A 185 3.46 13.71 14.70
N GLU A 186 4.17 14.82 14.55
CA GLU A 186 4.03 15.66 13.37
C GLU A 186 4.37 14.81 12.13
N SER A 187 3.43 14.78 11.21
CA SER A 187 3.59 14.05 9.97
C SER A 187 4.08 15.00 8.91
N ASP A 188 5.38 15.16 8.81
CA ASP A 188 5.94 15.49 7.51
C ASP A 188 5.48 14.40 6.56
N GLY A 189 4.72 14.78 5.54
CA GLY A 189 4.20 13.80 4.57
C GLY A 189 5.37 12.97 4.03
N PRO A 190 5.14 11.71 3.62
CA PRO A 190 6.23 10.89 3.11
C PRO A 190 6.92 11.63 1.96
N PHE A 191 8.24 11.72 2.02
CA PHE A 191 9.05 12.32 0.96
C PHE A 191 8.80 11.58 -0.35
N ARG A 192 8.32 12.29 -1.37
CA ARG A 192 7.89 11.69 -2.64
C ARG A 192 8.41 12.45 -3.84
N ASP A 193 9.06 13.57 -3.61
CA ASP A 193 9.59 14.36 -4.69
C ASP A 193 10.76 13.62 -5.36
N MET A 194 10.71 13.54 -6.69
CA MET A 194 11.75 12.95 -7.51
C MET A 194 11.91 13.82 -8.75
N PRO A 195 12.95 14.64 -8.83
CA PRO A 195 13.24 15.44 -10.00
C PRO A 195 13.42 14.58 -11.27
N ALA A 196 13.06 15.12 -12.41
CA ALA A 196 13.20 14.41 -13.69
C ALA A 196 14.64 13.97 -13.96
N LYS A 197 15.60 14.85 -13.71
CA LYS A 197 17.04 14.57 -13.84
C LYS A 197 17.50 13.38 -12.95
N VAL A 198 16.90 13.21 -11.77
CA VAL A 198 17.23 12.09 -10.87
C VAL A 198 16.71 10.77 -11.46
N MET A 199 15.56 10.78 -12.13
CA MET A 199 15.04 9.61 -12.83
C MET A 199 15.98 9.18 -13.98
N GLU A 200 16.60 10.12 -14.67
CA GLU A 200 17.60 9.85 -15.74
C GLU A 200 18.82 9.09 -15.20
N ILE A 201 19.18 9.30 -13.93
CA ILE A 201 20.24 8.54 -13.24
C ILE A 201 19.73 7.22 -12.67
N LEU A 202 18.53 7.23 -12.09
CA LEU A 202 17.96 6.07 -11.41
C LEU A 202 17.72 4.88 -12.37
N ILE A 203 17.19 5.13 -13.55
CA ILE A 203 16.89 4.05 -14.52
C ILE A 203 18.16 3.28 -14.93
N PRO A 204 19.24 3.93 -15.40
CA PRO A 204 20.50 3.26 -15.68
C PRO A 204 21.08 2.51 -14.46
N MET A 205 21.02 3.11 -13.30
CA MET A 205 21.51 2.46 -12.07
C MET A 205 20.69 1.22 -11.72
N ALA A 206 19.36 1.27 -11.87
CA ALA A 206 18.51 0.12 -11.65
C ALA A 206 18.86 -1.05 -12.59
N ILE A 207 19.12 -0.77 -13.87
CA ILE A 207 19.54 -1.79 -14.84
C ILE A 207 20.87 -2.43 -14.40
N LYS A 208 21.81 -1.63 -13.90
CA LYS A 208 23.15 -2.09 -13.53
C LYS A 208 23.19 -2.84 -12.21
N TYR A 209 22.54 -2.32 -11.19
CA TYR A 209 22.69 -2.78 -9.81
C TYR A 209 21.49 -3.56 -9.25
N ALA A 210 20.32 -3.44 -9.89
CA ALA A 210 19.09 -4.10 -9.47
C ALA A 210 18.25 -4.56 -10.68
N PRO A 211 18.83 -5.37 -11.60
CA PRO A 211 18.16 -5.77 -12.86
C PRO A 211 16.85 -6.51 -12.63
N ASP A 212 16.71 -7.19 -11.51
CA ASP A 212 15.52 -7.92 -11.09
C ASP A 212 14.31 -7.03 -10.76
N ILE A 213 14.52 -5.75 -10.43
CA ILE A 213 13.46 -4.78 -10.15
C ILE A 213 13.42 -3.62 -11.16
N ALA A 214 14.39 -3.49 -12.05
CA ALA A 214 14.50 -2.36 -12.97
C ALA A 214 13.23 -2.17 -13.82
N PHE A 215 12.67 -3.24 -14.36
CA PHE A 215 11.42 -3.16 -15.11
C PHE A 215 10.22 -2.85 -14.20
N GLY A 216 10.24 -3.25 -12.92
CA GLY A 216 9.24 -2.87 -11.94
C GLY A 216 9.21 -1.36 -11.68
N ILE A 217 10.38 -0.72 -11.68
CA ILE A 217 10.53 0.74 -11.62
C ILE A 217 9.87 1.38 -12.85
N ALA A 218 10.10 0.83 -14.06
CA ALA A 218 9.48 1.30 -15.30
C ALA A 218 7.93 1.16 -15.27
N LEU A 219 7.41 0.06 -14.75
CA LEU A 219 5.96 -0.14 -14.56
C LEU A 219 5.34 0.94 -13.64
N GLN A 220 6.05 1.33 -12.60
CA GLN A 220 5.58 2.38 -11.70
C GLN A 220 5.71 3.78 -12.30
N ALA A 221 6.83 4.06 -12.97
CA ALA A 221 7.13 5.38 -13.52
C ALA A 221 6.38 5.68 -14.83
N PHE A 222 6.07 4.66 -15.67
CA PHE A 222 5.53 4.87 -17.01
C PHE A 222 4.08 4.40 -17.17
N ALA A 223 3.59 3.57 -16.25
CA ALA A 223 2.21 3.12 -16.21
C ALA A 223 1.53 3.42 -14.87
N GLY A 224 2.22 4.01 -13.92
CA GLY A 224 1.67 4.45 -12.65
C GLY A 224 1.17 3.31 -11.74
N LEU A 225 1.72 2.08 -11.85
CA LEU A 225 1.35 0.98 -10.97
C LEU A 225 1.82 1.24 -9.54
N ARG A 226 1.13 0.63 -8.56
CA ARG A 226 1.64 0.53 -7.20
C ARG A 226 2.59 -0.66 -7.08
N ALA A 227 3.53 -0.61 -6.14
CA ALA A 227 4.53 -1.68 -5.98
C ALA A 227 3.90 -3.07 -5.76
N GLY A 228 2.79 -3.17 -4.98
CA GLY A 228 2.05 -4.43 -4.85
C GLY A 228 1.39 -4.89 -6.15
N GLU A 229 0.97 -3.96 -7.00
CA GLU A 229 0.42 -4.27 -8.34
C GLU A 229 1.53 -4.76 -9.28
N VAL A 230 2.75 -4.18 -9.20
CA VAL A 230 3.93 -4.63 -9.94
C VAL A 230 4.24 -6.10 -9.68
N CYS A 231 4.27 -6.50 -8.42
CA CYS A 231 4.57 -7.89 -8.05
C CYS A 231 3.54 -8.91 -8.57
N ASN A 232 2.33 -8.45 -8.93
CA ASN A 232 1.26 -9.27 -9.49
C ASN A 232 1.28 -9.35 -11.03
N VAL A 233 2.22 -8.70 -11.71
CA VAL A 233 2.35 -8.78 -13.17
C VAL A 233 2.89 -10.15 -13.56
N ARG A 234 2.30 -10.74 -14.59
CA ARG A 234 2.63 -12.07 -15.14
C ARG A 234 3.32 -11.94 -16.47
N GLN A 235 4.09 -12.95 -16.82
CA GLN A 235 4.67 -13.09 -18.16
C GLN A 235 3.59 -13.40 -19.21
N GLU A 236 3.94 -13.26 -20.49
CA GLU A 236 3.03 -13.54 -21.61
C GLU A 236 2.58 -15.01 -21.67
N CYS A 237 3.47 -15.93 -21.27
CA CYS A 237 3.25 -17.38 -21.28
C CYS A 237 2.39 -17.89 -20.10
N SER A 238 1.96 -17.02 -19.21
CA SER A 238 1.16 -17.44 -18.04
C SER A 238 -0.14 -18.13 -18.45
N HIS A 239 -0.42 -19.29 -17.86
CA HIS A 239 -1.68 -20.02 -18.06
C HIS A 239 -2.92 -19.24 -17.58
N TYR A 240 -2.73 -18.23 -16.70
CA TYR A 240 -3.79 -17.29 -16.31
C TYR A 240 -4.03 -16.17 -17.35
N GLY A 241 -3.35 -16.24 -18.49
CA GLY A 241 -3.34 -15.23 -19.53
C GLY A 241 -2.24 -14.20 -19.37
N ALA A 242 -1.88 -13.57 -20.49
CA ALA A 242 -0.80 -12.60 -20.57
C ALA A 242 -1.00 -11.44 -19.58
N GLY A 243 0.02 -11.17 -18.75
CA GLY A 243 0.04 -10.03 -17.83
C GLY A 243 0.29 -8.70 -18.52
N ILE A 244 0.96 -8.74 -19.69
CA ILE A 244 1.20 -7.58 -20.55
C ILE A 244 0.75 -7.93 -21.96
N ARG A 245 0.05 -7.01 -22.63
CA ARG A 245 -0.43 -7.15 -24.00
C ARG A 245 0.04 -5.96 -24.83
N PHE A 246 0.58 -6.25 -25.99
CA PHE A 246 1.01 -5.26 -26.97
C PHE A 246 -0.01 -5.18 -28.09
N VAL A 247 -0.45 -3.97 -28.42
CA VAL A 247 -1.36 -3.72 -29.54
C VAL A 247 -0.54 -3.02 -30.62
N GLU A 248 -0.34 -3.72 -31.74
CA GLU A 248 0.43 -3.24 -32.88
C GLU A 248 -0.50 -2.72 -33.97
N ILE A 249 -0.13 -1.62 -34.59
CA ILE A 249 -0.77 -1.07 -35.78
C ILE A 249 0.32 -0.71 -36.78
N GLY A 250 0.29 -1.32 -37.97
CA GLY A 250 1.31 -1.08 -39.01
C GLY A 250 2.73 -1.49 -38.57
N GLY A 251 2.86 -2.59 -37.80
CA GLY A 251 4.17 -3.10 -37.32
C GLY A 251 4.79 -2.28 -36.18
N THR A 252 4.05 -1.35 -35.61
CA THR A 252 4.52 -0.53 -34.47
C THR A 252 3.59 -0.71 -33.29
N VAL A 253 4.15 -0.92 -32.10
CA VAL A 253 3.37 -0.97 -30.86
C VAL A 253 2.81 0.42 -30.57
N ARG A 254 1.48 0.52 -30.56
CA ARG A 254 0.74 1.77 -30.31
C ARG A 254 0.12 1.83 -28.94
N ARG A 255 -0.12 0.69 -28.32
CA ARG A 255 -0.73 0.60 -26.98
C ARG A 255 -0.19 -0.61 -26.25
N ILE A 256 0.04 -0.44 -24.97
CA ILE A 256 0.44 -1.50 -24.06
C ILE A 256 -0.55 -1.54 -22.91
N GLU A 257 -1.10 -2.72 -22.64
CA GLU A 257 -2.02 -2.97 -21.53
C GLU A 257 -1.41 -3.93 -20.52
N ILE A 258 -1.46 -3.57 -19.26
CA ILE A 258 -1.00 -4.37 -18.13
C ILE A 258 -2.22 -4.86 -17.38
N ASP A 259 -2.35 -6.19 -17.24
CA ASP A 259 -3.49 -6.81 -16.57
C ASP A 259 -3.26 -6.96 -15.07
N VAL A 260 -3.83 -6.04 -14.30
CA VAL A 260 -3.94 -6.08 -12.85
C VAL A 260 -5.42 -6.19 -12.43
N SER A 261 -6.21 -6.94 -13.18
CA SER A 261 -7.63 -7.12 -12.91
C SER A 261 -7.94 -8.15 -11.83
N ARG A 262 -7.00 -9.04 -11.52
CA ARG A 262 -7.14 -10.10 -10.52
C ARG A 262 -5.80 -10.45 -9.88
N GLU A 263 -5.86 -10.94 -8.66
CA GLU A 263 -4.72 -11.55 -7.99
C GLU A 263 -4.76 -13.06 -8.27
N TYR A 264 -3.60 -13.59 -8.67
CA TYR A 264 -3.44 -15.01 -8.94
C TYR A 264 -2.39 -15.61 -8.01
N LYS A 265 -2.42 -16.92 -7.84
CA LYS A 265 -1.35 -17.66 -7.19
C LYS A 265 -0.14 -17.65 -8.13
N LEU A 266 0.93 -16.97 -7.74
CA LEU A 266 2.17 -16.89 -8.50
C LEU A 266 3.37 -17.55 -7.78
N ARG A 267 3.11 -18.28 -6.67
CA ARG A 267 4.14 -18.99 -5.89
C ARG A 267 3.59 -20.30 -5.37
N SER A 268 4.44 -21.31 -5.28
CA SER A 268 4.12 -22.62 -4.71
C SER A 268 3.84 -22.56 -3.21
N ASP A 269 4.59 -21.72 -2.47
CA ASP A 269 4.58 -21.64 -1.01
C ASP A 269 3.45 -20.78 -0.40
N ASP A 270 2.49 -20.34 -1.21
CA ASP A 270 1.34 -19.49 -0.84
C ASP A 270 1.70 -18.17 -0.13
N THR A 271 2.98 -17.77 -0.13
CA THR A 271 3.41 -16.47 0.42
C THR A 271 2.78 -15.32 -0.34
N GLU A 272 2.32 -14.30 0.38
CA GLU A 272 1.73 -13.11 -0.21
C GLU A 272 2.77 -12.30 -1.00
N ILE A 273 2.49 -12.06 -2.29
CA ILE A 273 3.38 -11.29 -3.16
C ILE A 273 3.06 -9.79 -3.19
N GLY A 274 1.89 -9.41 -2.76
CA GLY A 274 1.38 -8.03 -2.76
C GLY A 274 -0.07 -7.98 -3.17
N SER A 275 -0.76 -6.89 -2.81
CA SER A 275 -2.18 -6.72 -3.12
C SER A 275 -2.41 -5.77 -4.30
N ILE A 276 -3.41 -6.07 -5.11
CA ILE A 276 -3.94 -5.19 -6.14
C ILE A 276 -4.99 -4.28 -5.51
N LYS A 277 -4.61 -3.04 -5.23
CA LYS A 277 -5.52 -2.08 -4.60
C LYS A 277 -6.71 -1.70 -5.47
N LYS A 278 -6.55 -1.75 -6.79
CA LYS A 278 -7.60 -1.43 -7.77
C LYS A 278 -7.51 -2.36 -8.97
N HIS A 279 -8.46 -3.24 -9.09
CA HIS A 279 -8.57 -4.22 -10.16
C HIS A 279 -8.93 -3.54 -11.50
N ARG A 280 -8.04 -3.62 -12.49
CA ARG A 280 -8.17 -2.98 -13.79
C ARG A 280 -7.19 -3.52 -14.81
N LYS A 281 -7.38 -3.13 -16.06
CA LYS A 281 -6.32 -3.11 -17.07
C LYS A 281 -5.72 -1.71 -17.11
N GLN A 282 -4.42 -1.61 -16.99
CA GLN A 282 -3.68 -0.35 -16.93
C GLN A 282 -2.91 -0.12 -18.21
N GLY A 283 -3.05 1.06 -18.83
CA GLY A 283 -2.26 1.46 -19.98
C GLY A 283 -0.90 2.03 -19.60
N VAL A 284 0.09 1.85 -20.49
CA VAL A 284 1.33 2.64 -20.48
C VAL A 284 1.04 3.95 -21.19
N TYR A 285 1.51 5.08 -20.64
CA TYR A 285 1.31 6.38 -21.27
C TYR A 285 2.05 6.45 -22.61
N PRO A 286 1.43 6.99 -23.67
CA PRO A 286 1.95 6.89 -25.05
C PRO A 286 3.40 7.33 -25.22
N ASP A 287 3.80 8.45 -24.62
CA ASP A 287 5.16 8.99 -24.72
C ASP A 287 6.23 8.07 -24.12
N PHE A 288 5.83 7.18 -23.22
CA PHE A 288 6.75 6.25 -22.56
C PHE A 288 6.81 4.87 -23.20
N ILE A 289 6.06 4.61 -24.29
CA ILE A 289 6.00 3.29 -24.92
C ILE A 289 7.40 2.83 -25.36
N LYS A 290 8.20 3.71 -25.97
CA LYS A 290 9.53 3.35 -26.49
C LYS A 290 10.47 2.90 -25.37
N ILE A 291 10.59 3.71 -24.31
CA ILE A 291 11.43 3.36 -23.16
C ILE A 291 10.90 2.14 -22.41
N PHE A 292 9.59 2.00 -22.30
CA PHE A 292 8.95 0.84 -21.68
C PHE A 292 9.31 -0.45 -22.40
N LEU A 293 9.25 -0.47 -23.73
CA LEU A 293 9.62 -1.62 -24.55
C LEU A 293 11.08 -2.00 -24.36
N GLU A 294 11.98 -1.02 -24.34
CA GLU A 294 13.41 -1.26 -24.10
C GLU A 294 13.64 -1.90 -22.73
N MET A 295 12.99 -1.38 -21.68
CA MET A 295 13.09 -1.92 -20.34
C MET A 295 12.49 -3.33 -20.26
N TYR A 296 11.40 -3.58 -20.96
CA TYR A 296 10.75 -4.89 -21.04
C TYR A 296 11.66 -5.94 -21.69
N GLU A 297 12.27 -5.62 -22.84
CA GLU A 297 13.19 -6.53 -23.54
C GLU A 297 14.45 -6.82 -22.70
N ARG A 298 14.99 -5.83 -21.99
CA ARG A 298 16.09 -6.04 -21.04
C ARG A 298 15.69 -6.97 -19.92
N HIS A 299 14.51 -6.81 -19.38
CA HIS A 299 14.00 -7.68 -18.33
C HIS A 299 13.78 -9.11 -18.81
N LYS A 300 13.27 -9.30 -20.04
CA LYS A 300 13.17 -10.63 -20.67
C LYS A 300 14.54 -11.31 -20.83
N LYS A 301 15.58 -10.55 -21.19
CA LYS A 301 16.95 -11.07 -21.22
C LYS A 301 17.44 -11.48 -19.84
N TYR A 302 17.16 -10.66 -18.81
CA TYR A 302 17.47 -10.99 -17.42
C TYR A 302 16.77 -12.27 -16.97
N LEU A 303 15.47 -12.44 -17.24
CA LEU A 303 14.71 -13.64 -16.85
C LEU A 303 15.28 -14.93 -17.46
N LYS A 304 15.95 -14.87 -18.62
CA LYS A 304 16.65 -16.03 -19.22
C LYS A 304 17.92 -16.43 -18.46
N THR A 305 18.42 -15.60 -17.55
CA THR A 305 19.66 -15.85 -16.79
C THR A 305 19.38 -16.36 -15.37
N VAL A 306 18.12 -16.48 -14.97
CA VAL A 306 17.71 -16.90 -13.64
C VAL A 306 16.79 -18.11 -13.72
N ASP A 307 16.93 -19.02 -12.78
CA ASP A 307 16.00 -20.14 -12.61
C ASP A 307 14.80 -19.69 -11.77
N TYR A 308 13.59 -20.08 -12.17
CA TYR A 308 12.38 -19.74 -11.44
C TYR A 308 11.24 -20.75 -11.68
N GLU A 309 10.20 -20.67 -10.87
CA GLU A 309 8.99 -21.50 -11.00
C GLU A 309 8.21 -21.14 -12.28
N GLU A 310 8.53 -21.78 -13.41
CA GLU A 310 7.93 -21.50 -14.72
C GLU A 310 6.41 -21.71 -14.74
N GLU A 311 5.90 -22.66 -13.96
CA GLU A 311 4.47 -22.96 -13.86
C GLU A 311 3.63 -21.71 -13.57
N PHE A 312 4.13 -20.83 -12.69
CA PHE A 312 3.42 -19.62 -12.29
C PHE A 312 3.69 -18.42 -13.21
N ALA A 313 4.73 -18.48 -14.00
CA ALA A 313 5.16 -17.43 -14.94
C ALA A 313 5.12 -16.01 -14.32
N PRO A 314 5.74 -15.77 -13.13
CA PRO A 314 5.80 -14.45 -12.54
C PRO A 314 6.70 -13.54 -13.37
N MET A 315 6.36 -12.24 -13.49
CA MET A 315 7.24 -11.28 -14.15
C MET A 315 8.46 -10.96 -13.30
N PHE A 316 8.34 -10.93 -11.99
CA PHE A 316 9.42 -10.58 -11.07
C PHE A 316 9.73 -11.75 -10.15
N VAL A 317 11.03 -12.06 -10.05
CA VAL A 317 11.54 -13.25 -9.36
C VAL A 317 12.54 -12.82 -8.29
N ASN A 318 12.51 -13.47 -7.13
CA ASN A 318 13.49 -13.26 -6.08
C ASN A 318 14.73 -14.20 -6.27
N SER A 319 15.72 -14.09 -5.39
CA SER A 319 16.95 -14.91 -5.43
C SER A 319 16.70 -16.41 -5.27
N ASN A 320 15.53 -16.83 -4.82
CA ASN A 320 15.17 -18.25 -4.64
C ASN A 320 14.33 -18.80 -5.80
N GLY A 321 14.20 -18.09 -6.91
CA GLY A 321 13.40 -18.50 -8.05
C GLY A 321 11.89 -18.36 -7.86
N LEU A 322 11.43 -17.77 -6.78
CA LEU A 322 10.00 -17.58 -6.48
C LEU A 322 9.53 -16.19 -6.87
N ALA A 323 8.23 -16.03 -7.15
CA ALA A 323 7.67 -14.71 -7.42
C ALA A 323 8.03 -13.71 -6.31
N MET A 324 8.49 -12.52 -6.71
CA MET A 324 8.97 -11.48 -5.80
C MET A 324 7.82 -10.92 -4.97
N SER A 325 7.96 -10.90 -3.65
CA SER A 325 7.00 -10.25 -2.75
C SER A 325 7.18 -8.73 -2.75
N TYR A 326 6.09 -8.01 -2.42
CA TYR A 326 6.10 -6.56 -2.21
C TYR A 326 7.20 -6.10 -1.25
N GLU A 327 7.40 -6.84 -0.15
CA GLU A 327 8.42 -6.49 0.85
C GLU A 327 9.83 -6.65 0.28
N THR A 328 10.08 -7.73 -0.49
CA THR A 328 11.37 -7.93 -1.17
C THR A 328 11.62 -6.83 -2.21
N TYR A 329 10.60 -6.48 -3.02
CA TYR A 329 10.68 -5.41 -4.01
C TYR A 329 11.02 -4.07 -3.35
N ARG A 330 10.32 -3.72 -2.27
CA ARG A 330 10.53 -2.49 -1.51
C ARG A 330 11.93 -2.42 -0.91
N ARG A 331 12.40 -3.52 -0.31
CA ARG A 331 13.74 -3.62 0.27
C ARG A 331 14.83 -3.43 -0.78
N LYS A 332 14.71 -4.07 -1.96
CA LYS A 332 15.64 -3.90 -3.07
C LYS A 332 15.64 -2.48 -3.63
N PHE A 333 14.48 -1.87 -3.74
CA PHE A 333 14.38 -0.47 -4.13
C PHE A 333 15.08 0.44 -3.11
N LYS A 334 14.85 0.23 -1.81
CA LYS A 334 15.52 1.00 -0.74
C LYS A 334 17.04 0.82 -0.80
N ALA A 335 17.53 -0.39 -1.02
CA ALA A 335 18.96 -0.65 -1.21
C ALA A 335 19.51 0.09 -2.43
N LEU A 336 18.83 0.04 -3.59
CA LEU A 336 19.24 0.78 -4.79
C LEU A 336 19.37 2.30 -4.51
N ILE A 337 18.42 2.88 -3.78
CA ILE A 337 18.47 4.29 -3.43
C ILE A 337 19.63 4.59 -2.46
N ASN A 338 19.75 3.82 -1.38
CA ASN A 338 20.70 4.12 -0.31
C ASN A 338 22.15 3.79 -0.68
N ASP A 339 22.37 2.67 -1.37
CA ASP A 339 23.70 2.14 -1.62
C ASP A 339 24.31 2.65 -2.93
N HIS A 340 23.47 3.08 -3.88
CA HIS A 340 23.92 3.48 -5.20
C HIS A 340 23.50 4.89 -5.61
N LEU A 341 22.19 5.23 -5.56
CA LEU A 341 21.72 6.53 -6.05
C LEU A 341 22.20 7.67 -5.15
N ARG A 342 21.95 7.57 -3.86
CA ARG A 342 22.30 8.64 -2.89
C ARG A 342 23.79 8.99 -2.89
N PRO A 343 24.75 8.03 -2.81
CA PRO A 343 26.18 8.35 -2.90
C PRO A 343 26.53 9.07 -4.21
N ARG A 344 26.00 8.55 -5.34
CA ARG A 344 26.24 9.16 -6.65
C ARG A 344 25.76 10.59 -6.75
N LEU A 345 24.62 10.91 -6.15
CA LEU A 345 24.08 12.27 -6.14
C LEU A 345 24.91 13.22 -5.24
N VAL A 346 25.31 12.74 -4.08
CA VAL A 346 26.14 13.54 -3.13
C VAL A 346 27.51 13.86 -3.71
N GLU A 347 28.10 12.95 -4.48
CA GLU A 347 29.39 13.12 -5.15
C GLU A 347 29.30 13.93 -6.45
N SER A 348 28.11 14.30 -6.89
CA SER A 348 27.90 15.04 -8.13
C SER A 348 28.52 16.44 -8.08
N THR A 349 28.99 16.91 -9.20
CA THR A 349 29.42 18.32 -9.39
C THR A 349 28.21 19.27 -9.50
N ASP A 350 27.03 18.75 -9.87
CA ASP A 350 25.80 19.53 -9.94
C ASP A 350 25.26 19.82 -8.54
N PRO A 351 25.07 21.09 -8.15
CA PRO A 351 24.56 21.47 -6.83
C PRO A 351 23.15 20.92 -6.55
N GLU A 352 22.28 20.84 -7.55
CA GLU A 352 20.90 20.30 -7.39
C GLU A 352 20.96 18.84 -6.98
N PHE A 353 21.80 18.04 -7.63
CA PHE A 353 21.99 16.64 -7.25
C PHE A 353 22.54 16.47 -5.85
N ARG A 354 23.53 17.30 -5.46
CA ARG A 354 24.09 17.23 -4.11
C ARG A 354 23.05 17.54 -3.03
N ILE A 355 22.28 18.60 -3.23
CA ILE A 355 21.21 18.98 -2.29
C ILE A 355 20.19 17.86 -2.19
N TYR A 356 19.73 17.32 -3.33
CA TYR A 356 18.78 16.23 -3.33
C TYR A 356 19.37 14.96 -2.68
N GLY A 357 20.62 14.64 -2.96
CA GLY A 357 21.33 13.53 -2.30
C GLY A 357 21.42 13.70 -0.78
N GLN A 358 21.63 14.92 -0.28
CA GLN A 358 21.59 15.23 1.16
C GLN A 358 20.20 15.03 1.75
N MET A 359 19.15 15.50 1.06
CA MET A 359 17.76 15.28 1.50
C MET A 359 17.40 13.80 1.65
N LEU A 360 18.03 12.92 0.88
CA LEU A 360 17.84 11.47 0.98
C LEU A 360 18.48 10.82 2.23
N TYR A 361 19.30 11.56 3.00
CA TYR A 361 19.75 11.11 4.32
C TYR A 361 18.70 11.36 5.41
N GLU A 362 17.94 12.44 5.26
CA GLU A 362 16.91 12.85 6.23
C GLU A 362 15.56 12.20 5.92
N ASN A 363 15.35 11.83 4.65
CA ASN A 363 14.05 11.37 4.15
C ASN A 363 14.15 10.03 3.42
N ASP A 364 13.34 9.07 3.80
CA ASP A 364 13.22 7.80 3.10
C ASP A 364 12.43 7.96 1.78
N LEU A 365 13.11 7.73 0.64
CA LEU A 365 12.46 7.70 -0.66
C LEU A 365 11.86 6.31 -0.92
N GLY A 366 10.55 6.20 -0.78
CA GLY A 366 9.84 4.96 -1.04
C GLY A 366 9.42 4.79 -2.50
N THR A 367 9.01 3.56 -2.88
CA THR A 367 8.52 3.23 -4.23
C THR A 367 7.34 4.08 -4.70
N HIS A 368 6.61 4.71 -3.78
CA HIS A 368 5.53 5.64 -4.12
C HIS A 368 6.01 6.89 -4.86
N ALA A 369 7.28 7.28 -4.72
CA ALA A 369 7.87 8.40 -5.44
C ALA A 369 7.83 8.19 -6.97
N LEU A 370 7.97 6.94 -7.45
CA LEU A 370 7.87 6.61 -8.87
C LEU A 370 6.47 6.90 -9.44
N ARG A 371 5.44 6.51 -8.70
CA ARG A 371 4.06 6.79 -9.10
C ARG A 371 3.71 8.28 -8.94
N HIS A 372 4.33 8.97 -7.98
CA HIS A 372 4.25 10.41 -7.83
C HIS A 372 4.87 11.09 -9.06
N TRP A 373 6.08 10.71 -9.44
CA TRP A 373 6.75 11.17 -10.65
C TRP A 373 5.87 11.00 -11.88
N PHE A 374 5.27 9.82 -12.09
CA PHE A 374 4.31 9.58 -13.17
C PHE A 374 3.17 10.61 -13.16
N THR A 375 2.62 10.93 -12.00
CA THR A 375 1.55 11.92 -11.88
C THR A 375 2.02 13.30 -12.28
N VAL A 376 3.21 13.71 -11.82
CA VAL A 376 3.83 14.98 -12.22
C VAL A 376 4.00 15.04 -13.73
N GLN A 377 4.52 13.98 -14.34
CA GLN A 377 4.69 13.88 -15.80
C GLN A 377 3.37 14.03 -16.58
N LEU A 378 2.26 13.49 -16.07
CA LEU A 378 0.94 13.67 -16.67
C LEU A 378 0.47 15.13 -16.60
N VAL A 379 0.64 15.76 -15.43
CA VAL A 379 0.28 17.19 -15.24
C VAL A 379 1.08 18.07 -16.19
N LEU A 380 2.36 17.80 -16.30
CA LEU A 380 3.25 18.52 -17.19
C LEU A 380 2.83 18.39 -18.66
N ARG A 381 2.31 17.26 -19.09
CA ARG A 381 1.73 17.01 -20.42
C ARG A 381 0.30 17.57 -20.58
N LYS A 382 -0.12 18.38 -19.60
CA LYS A 382 -1.42 19.07 -19.62
C LYS A 382 -2.63 18.13 -19.60
N GLU A 383 -2.45 16.90 -19.08
CA GLU A 383 -3.58 16.00 -18.84
C GLU A 383 -4.57 16.70 -17.90
N ASP A 384 -5.85 16.60 -18.24
CA ASP A 384 -6.93 17.10 -17.41
C ASP A 384 -7.24 16.14 -16.25
N MET A 385 -8.20 16.49 -15.43
CA MET A 385 -8.59 15.69 -14.27
C MET A 385 -9.12 14.31 -14.67
N ALA A 386 -9.79 14.18 -15.80
CA ALA A 386 -10.28 12.90 -16.31
C ALA A 386 -9.13 12.04 -16.81
N GLY A 387 -8.18 12.63 -17.54
CA GLY A 387 -6.94 11.99 -17.99
C GLY A 387 -6.08 11.52 -16.81
N LEU A 388 -5.86 12.37 -15.80
CA LEU A 388 -5.12 11.98 -14.59
C LEU A 388 -5.79 10.80 -13.87
N LYS A 389 -7.10 10.82 -13.71
CA LYS A 389 -7.87 9.75 -13.10
C LYS A 389 -7.75 8.45 -13.91
N PHE A 390 -7.87 8.54 -15.23
CA PHE A 390 -7.76 7.40 -16.15
C PHE A 390 -6.37 6.76 -16.09
N TRP A 391 -5.31 7.54 -16.34
CA TRP A 391 -3.93 7.06 -16.40
C TRP A 391 -3.41 6.56 -15.05
N ARG A 392 -3.89 7.11 -13.93
CA ARG A 392 -3.55 6.62 -12.59
C ARG A 392 -4.44 5.46 -12.12
N GLY A 393 -5.58 5.21 -12.78
CA GLY A 393 -6.57 4.25 -12.35
C GLY A 393 -7.17 4.60 -10.98
N ASP A 394 -7.34 5.89 -10.67
CA ASP A 394 -7.90 6.34 -9.40
C ASP A 394 -9.42 6.52 -9.48
N LYS A 395 -10.14 6.24 -8.38
CA LYS A 395 -11.60 6.41 -8.32
C LYS A 395 -12.00 7.85 -8.02
N SER A 396 -11.20 8.57 -7.22
CA SER A 396 -11.41 9.95 -6.82
C SER A 396 -10.36 10.88 -7.43
N PRO A 397 -10.74 12.07 -7.91
CA PRO A 397 -9.82 13.06 -8.44
C PRO A 397 -9.03 13.80 -7.34
N GLU A 398 -9.47 13.73 -6.08
CA GLU A 398 -8.91 14.52 -4.97
C GLU A 398 -7.38 14.36 -4.83
N SER A 399 -6.87 13.14 -5.01
CA SER A 399 -5.42 12.88 -4.95
C SER A 399 -4.63 13.49 -6.12
N ALA A 400 -5.30 13.95 -7.16
CA ALA A 400 -4.69 14.62 -8.31
C ALA A 400 -4.82 16.15 -8.24
N PHE A 401 -5.77 16.67 -7.45
CA PHE A 401 -6.03 18.11 -7.31
C PHE A 401 -4.82 18.87 -6.80
N GLN A 402 -4.12 18.31 -5.85
CA GLN A 402 -2.94 18.91 -5.22
C GLN A 402 -1.82 19.22 -6.23
N TYR A 403 -1.72 18.44 -7.31
CA TYR A 403 -0.73 18.64 -8.36
C TYR A 403 -1.13 19.70 -9.38
N LEU A 404 -2.42 19.89 -9.61
CA LEU A 404 -2.92 20.89 -10.57
C LEU A 404 -2.81 22.31 -10.01
N GLN A 405 -2.79 22.48 -8.70
CA GLN A 405 -2.67 23.77 -8.05
C GLN A 405 -1.27 24.38 -8.22
N ASN A 406 -0.21 23.53 -8.34
CA ASN A 406 1.18 23.96 -8.45
C ASN A 406 1.72 23.97 -9.89
N LYS A 407 0.84 24.10 -10.88
CA LYS A 407 1.15 23.93 -12.31
C LYS A 407 2.16 24.93 -12.90
N GLY A 408 2.32 26.08 -12.28
CA GLY A 408 3.14 27.18 -12.83
C GLY A 408 4.65 26.92 -12.84
N ASP A 409 5.17 26.24 -11.82
CA ASP A 409 6.61 26.01 -11.63
C ASP A 409 7.11 24.77 -12.39
N LEU A 410 6.20 23.84 -12.68
CA LEU A 410 6.52 22.54 -13.26
C LEU A 410 6.67 22.56 -14.79
N VAL A 411 6.11 23.57 -15.49
CA VAL A 411 6.05 23.59 -16.97
C VAL A 411 7.42 23.75 -17.63
N ARG A 412 8.42 24.26 -16.95
CA ARG A 412 9.78 24.50 -17.51
C ARG A 412 10.63 23.24 -17.67
N GLU A 413 10.35 22.17 -16.96
CA GLU A 413 11.18 20.95 -16.97
C GLU A 413 10.82 19.94 -18.07
N LEU A 414 9.82 20.22 -18.87
CA LEU A 414 9.03 19.21 -19.58
C LEU A 414 9.55 18.73 -20.92
N GLU A 415 10.22 19.56 -21.65
CA GLU A 415 10.43 19.30 -23.09
C GLU A 415 11.54 18.29 -23.39
N ILE A 416 12.27 17.85 -22.36
CA ILE A 416 13.56 17.15 -22.57
C ILE A 416 13.59 15.73 -21.98
N THR A 417 12.67 15.36 -21.07
CA THR A 417 12.86 14.18 -20.20
C THR A 417 12.72 12.83 -20.91
N ALA A 418 11.75 12.64 -21.80
CA ALA A 418 11.53 11.34 -22.44
C ALA A 418 12.66 10.98 -23.42
N ASP A 419 13.13 11.96 -24.22
CA ASP A 419 14.21 11.75 -25.19
C ASP A 419 15.56 11.53 -24.48
N ARG A 420 15.82 12.23 -23.40
CA ARG A 420 17.02 12.02 -22.57
C ARG A 420 17.08 10.67 -21.90
N LEU A 421 15.95 10.16 -21.37
CA LEU A 421 15.88 8.82 -20.82
C LEU A 421 16.20 7.74 -21.88
N VAL A 422 15.71 7.90 -23.09
CA VAL A 422 16.06 7.00 -24.21
C VAL A 422 17.54 7.11 -24.56
N THR A 423 18.09 8.34 -24.62
CA THR A 423 19.51 8.58 -24.91
C THR A 423 20.41 7.94 -23.85
N ALA A 424 20.09 8.14 -22.55
CA ALA A 424 20.83 7.52 -21.46
C ALA A 424 20.81 5.98 -21.52
N LEU A 425 19.68 5.38 -21.92
CA LEU A 425 19.60 3.93 -22.12
C LEU A 425 20.43 3.42 -23.31
N LEU A 426 20.52 4.22 -24.39
CA LEU A 426 21.32 3.87 -25.57
C LEU A 426 22.81 3.96 -25.28
N GLU A 427 23.26 4.95 -24.50
CA GLU A 427 24.64 5.11 -24.04
C GLU A 427 25.09 3.90 -23.21
N ILE A 428 24.28 3.43 -22.26
CA ILE A 428 24.58 2.21 -21.51
C ILE A 428 24.57 0.97 -22.39
N GLY A 429 23.71 0.94 -23.43
CA GLY A 429 23.72 -0.15 -24.41
C GLY A 429 25.04 -0.24 -25.14
N GLY A 430 25.67 0.88 -25.50
CA GLY A 430 26.99 0.92 -26.12
C GLY A 430 28.11 0.43 -25.19
N GLU A 431 28.12 0.83 -23.92
CA GLU A 431 29.13 0.38 -22.95
C GLU A 431 29.04 -1.11 -22.58
N MET A 432 27.81 -1.69 -22.56
CA MET A 432 27.62 -3.11 -22.22
C MET A 432 27.91 -4.08 -23.37
N TYR A 433 27.86 -3.64 -24.61
CA TYR A 433 28.04 -4.50 -25.78
C TYR A 433 29.39 -4.29 -26.53
N GLY A 434 30.28 -3.42 -26.01
CA GLY A 434 31.65 -3.29 -26.51
C GLY A 434 31.73 -2.92 -28.00
N LEU A 435 30.89 -1.97 -28.46
CA LEU A 435 31.00 -1.36 -29.79
C LEU A 435 31.76 -0.04 -29.71
#